data_30380922d521668af53e8a7067dad26f
#
_entry.id   30380922d521668af53e8a7067dad26f
#
_cell.length_a   1.000
_cell.length_b   1.000
_cell.length_c   1.000
_cell.angle_alpha   90.00
_cell.angle_beta   90.00
_cell.angle_gamma   90.00
#
_symmetry.space_group_name_H-M   'P 1'
#
loop_
_entity.id
_entity.type
_entity.pdbx_description
1 polymer ?
#
loop_
_entity_poly.entity_id
_entity_poly.type
_entity_poly.pdbx_seq_one_letter_code
_entity_poly.pdbx_strand_id
1 'polypeptide(L)'
;MKAILLSILIFIGIECEAQEQFTSLEWNAGVSYIDDGLYFPGFSYLIGTTYITKSNLVLDAQIGLAFPTLATGKVGVGFKGENAIITAGIRPYPSHAYLQFQWLPNNKHHSFIFSFEESANSITGNYNWEGPSFYSVRLATVGYRWNLGSKFGRK
;
A
#
# COMPACT_ATOMS: atom_id res chain seq x y z
N MET A 1 4.52 -20.97 -17.22
CA MET A 1 4.88 -19.80 -16.37
C MET A 1 5.40 -18.60 -17.16
N LYS A 2 6.38 -18.74 -18.10
CA LYS A 2 6.90 -17.59 -18.89
C LYS A 2 5.83 -16.90 -19.75
N ALA A 3 4.88 -17.66 -20.32
CA ALA A 3 3.80 -17.09 -21.14
C ALA A 3 2.79 -16.24 -20.32
N ILE A 4 2.50 -16.65 -19.09
CA ILE A 4 1.60 -15.90 -18.18
C ILE A 4 2.25 -14.57 -17.76
N LEU A 5 3.55 -14.59 -17.46
CA LEU A 5 4.30 -13.36 -17.14
C LEU A 5 4.34 -12.38 -18.32
N LEU A 6 4.52 -12.91 -19.53
CA LEU A 6 4.51 -12.10 -20.76
C LEU A 6 3.12 -11.51 -21.04
N SER A 7 2.06 -12.28 -20.80
CA SER A 7 0.67 -11.79 -20.94
C SER A 7 0.35 -10.69 -19.94
N ILE A 8 0.82 -10.80 -18.70
CA ILE A 8 0.65 -9.77 -17.68
C ILE A 8 1.44 -8.50 -18.06
N LEU A 9 2.66 -8.64 -18.59
CA LEU A 9 3.45 -7.50 -19.08
C LEU A 9 2.81 -6.81 -20.29
N ILE A 10 2.20 -7.56 -21.19
CA ILE A 10 1.47 -7.01 -22.35
C ILE A 10 0.19 -6.29 -21.90
N PHE A 11 -0.53 -6.83 -20.89
CA PHE A 11 -1.71 -6.16 -20.33
C PHE A 11 -1.37 -4.86 -19.60
N ILE A 12 -0.18 -4.75 -18.99
CA ILE A 12 0.31 -3.52 -18.35
C ILE A 12 0.76 -2.49 -19.41
N GLY A 13 1.16 -2.95 -20.61
CA GLY A 13 1.57 -2.09 -21.72
C GLY A 13 0.42 -1.45 -22.52
N ILE A 14 -0.84 -1.91 -22.33
CA ILE A 14 -1.99 -1.34 -23.03
C ILE A 14 -2.41 -0.05 -22.32
N GLU A 15 -1.86 1.07 -22.82
CA GLU A 15 -2.34 2.43 -22.62
C GLU A 15 -2.74 2.82 -21.19
N CYS A 16 -1.83 2.69 -20.23
CA CYS A 16 -1.97 3.36 -18.95
C CYS A 16 -1.64 4.85 -19.12
N GLU A 17 -2.42 5.58 -19.95
CA GLU A 17 -2.40 7.04 -19.93
C GLU A 17 -2.89 7.48 -18.55
N ALA A 18 -1.93 7.72 -17.66
CA ALA A 18 -2.24 8.25 -16.35
C ALA A 18 -2.91 9.62 -16.52
N GLN A 19 -4.16 9.74 -16.07
CA GLN A 19 -4.86 11.01 -16.02
C GLN A 19 -4.30 11.89 -14.90
N GLU A 20 -3.95 11.27 -13.80
CA GLU A 20 -3.36 11.93 -12.65
C GLU A 20 -2.16 11.11 -12.15
N GLN A 21 -1.06 11.78 -11.88
CA GLN A 21 0.10 11.19 -11.21
C GLN A 21 0.51 12.14 -10.09
N PHE A 22 0.69 11.62 -8.91
CA PHE A 22 1.22 12.39 -7.80
C PHE A 22 2.22 11.61 -6.96
N THR A 23 3.22 12.32 -6.46
CA THR A 23 4.14 11.83 -5.46
C THR A 23 3.58 12.18 -4.09
N SER A 24 3.64 11.26 -3.16
CA SER A 24 3.08 11.43 -1.83
C SER A 24 4.08 11.04 -0.74
N LEU A 25 3.87 11.64 0.40
CA LEU A 25 4.50 11.30 1.66
C LEU A 25 3.42 10.79 2.59
N GLU A 26 3.64 9.61 3.17
CA GLU A 26 2.65 8.96 4.03
C GLU A 26 3.26 8.65 5.39
N TRP A 27 2.54 8.97 6.44
CA TRP A 27 2.85 8.58 7.80
C TRP A 27 1.72 7.70 8.34
N ASN A 28 2.07 6.59 8.95
CA ASN A 28 1.12 5.67 9.57
C ASN A 28 1.55 5.34 10.98
N ALA A 29 0.56 5.21 11.86
CA ALA A 29 0.71 4.61 13.18
C ALA A 29 -0.36 3.55 13.36
N GLY A 30 -0.04 2.50 14.11
CA GLY A 30 -0.98 1.43 14.30
C GLY A 30 -0.56 0.42 15.36
N VAL A 31 -1.33 -0.64 15.41
CA VAL A 31 -1.12 -1.73 16.35
C VAL A 31 -0.94 -3.02 15.55
N SER A 32 0.15 -3.68 15.84
CA SER A 32 0.50 -4.99 15.31
C SER A 32 0.16 -6.06 16.32
N TYR A 33 -0.49 -7.11 15.87
CA TYR A 33 -0.68 -8.34 16.61
C TYR A 33 0.45 -9.30 16.25
N ILE A 34 1.24 -9.67 17.25
CA ILE A 34 2.33 -10.65 17.13
C ILE A 34 1.80 -11.99 17.66
N ASP A 35 2.32 -13.08 17.14
CA ASP A 35 2.04 -14.42 17.66
C ASP A 35 2.29 -14.45 19.18
N ASP A 36 1.55 -15.28 19.93
CA ASP A 36 1.54 -15.32 21.40
C ASP A 36 0.65 -14.25 22.13
N GLY A 37 -0.18 -13.52 21.38
CA GLY A 37 -1.13 -12.58 21.99
C GLY A 37 -0.54 -11.22 22.36
N LEU A 38 0.67 -10.91 21.93
CA LEU A 38 1.33 -9.64 22.20
C LEU A 38 0.91 -8.57 21.19
N TYR A 39 0.52 -7.40 21.67
CA TYR A 39 0.26 -6.22 20.85
C TYR A 39 1.47 -5.29 20.89
N PHE A 40 1.90 -4.83 19.71
CA PHE A 40 3.04 -3.95 19.59
C PHE A 40 2.69 -2.70 18.76
N PRO A 41 3.02 -1.48 19.24
CA PRO A 41 2.82 -0.28 18.45
C PRO A 41 3.82 -0.25 17.27
N GLY A 42 3.30 0.06 16.08
CA GLY A 42 4.11 0.24 14.88
C GLY A 42 3.88 1.60 14.26
N PHE A 43 4.90 2.10 13.58
CA PHE A 43 4.77 3.30 12.76
C PHE A 43 5.60 3.17 11.48
N SER A 44 5.17 3.86 10.44
CA SER A 44 5.90 3.89 9.18
C SER A 44 5.86 5.27 8.55
N TYR A 45 6.90 5.55 7.79
CA TYR A 45 7.05 6.76 7.00
C TYR A 45 7.41 6.36 5.57
N LEU A 46 6.52 6.64 4.62
CA LEU A 46 6.61 6.15 3.27
C LEU A 46 6.61 7.32 2.28
N ILE A 47 7.41 7.18 1.24
CA ILE A 47 7.33 8.01 0.04
C ILE A 47 6.90 7.13 -1.12
N GLY A 48 6.03 7.63 -1.98
CA GLY A 48 5.52 6.83 -3.08
C GLY A 48 4.94 7.64 -4.21
N THR A 49 4.52 6.91 -5.21
CA THR A 49 3.85 7.46 -6.39
C THR A 49 2.57 6.72 -6.64
N THR A 50 1.52 7.49 -6.88
CA THR A 50 0.19 6.98 -7.24
C THR A 50 -0.13 7.42 -8.65
N TYR A 51 -0.55 6.47 -9.48
CA TYR A 51 -1.06 6.69 -10.83
C TYR A 51 -2.55 6.39 -10.86
N ILE A 52 -3.33 7.30 -11.44
CA ILE A 52 -4.77 7.13 -11.61
C ILE A 52 -5.09 7.25 -13.10
N THR A 53 -5.70 6.19 -13.63
CA THR A 53 -6.10 6.13 -15.05
C THR A 53 -7.41 6.88 -15.30
N LYS A 54 -7.77 7.08 -16.56
CA LYS A 54 -9.06 7.68 -16.96
C LYS A 54 -10.27 6.83 -16.49
N SER A 55 -10.07 5.54 -16.27
CA SER A 55 -11.09 4.61 -15.73
C SER A 55 -11.14 4.57 -14.20
N ASN A 56 -10.46 5.50 -13.51
CA ASN A 56 -10.33 5.54 -12.06
C ASN A 56 -9.57 4.35 -11.45
N LEU A 57 -8.88 3.54 -12.26
CA LEU A 57 -7.98 2.52 -11.74
C LEU A 57 -6.78 3.20 -11.11
N VAL A 58 -6.42 2.76 -9.93
CA VAL A 58 -5.29 3.28 -9.13
C VAL A 58 -4.18 2.26 -9.10
N LEU A 59 -2.95 2.70 -9.36
CA LEU A 59 -1.71 1.96 -9.11
C LEU A 59 -0.91 2.75 -8.09
N ASP A 60 -0.58 2.14 -6.97
CA ASP A 60 0.14 2.76 -5.85
C ASP A 60 1.42 1.98 -5.55
N ALA A 61 2.54 2.69 -5.46
CA ALA A 61 3.83 2.10 -5.11
C ALA A 61 4.55 3.01 -4.13
N GLN A 62 4.99 2.45 -3.01
CA GLN A 62 5.59 3.18 -1.91
C GLN A 62 6.79 2.42 -1.35
N ILE A 63 7.75 3.17 -0.82
CA ILE A 63 8.90 2.65 -0.09
C ILE A 63 9.21 3.57 1.08
N GLY A 64 9.77 3.04 2.14
CA GLY A 64 10.15 3.87 3.28
C GLY A 64 10.65 3.10 4.48
N LEU A 65 10.55 3.76 5.61
CA LEU A 65 10.99 3.25 6.90
C LEU A 65 9.79 2.81 7.72
N ALA A 66 9.97 1.75 8.49
CA ALA A 66 8.96 1.28 9.43
C ALA A 66 9.63 0.76 10.69
N PHE A 67 8.94 0.89 11.81
CA PHE A 67 9.37 0.29 13.06
C PHE A 67 8.37 -0.82 13.44
N PRO A 68 8.87 -2.01 13.79
CA PRO A 68 10.25 -2.39 14.09
C PRO A 68 11.08 -2.91 12.88
N THR A 69 10.55 -2.99 11.69
CA THR A 69 11.15 -3.70 10.54
C THR A 69 12.25 -2.91 9.80
N LEU A 70 12.52 -1.66 10.18
CA LEU A 70 13.46 -0.70 9.60
C LEU A 70 13.09 -0.26 8.18
N ALA A 71 12.93 -1.17 7.24
CA ALA A 71 12.55 -0.86 5.86
C ALA A 71 11.23 -1.51 5.49
N THR A 72 10.46 -0.88 4.61
CA THR A 72 9.19 -1.40 4.12
C THR A 72 8.86 -0.83 2.76
N GLY A 73 7.93 -1.48 2.06
CA GLY A 73 7.36 -1.00 0.82
C GLY A 73 5.94 -1.53 0.64
N LYS A 74 5.15 -0.85 -0.18
CA LYS A 74 3.79 -1.26 -0.54
C LYS A 74 3.62 -1.15 -2.05
N VAL A 75 2.97 -2.14 -2.65
CA VAL A 75 2.54 -2.08 -4.05
C VAL A 75 1.10 -2.55 -4.11
N GLY A 76 0.23 -1.78 -4.74
CA GLY A 76 -1.19 -2.12 -4.79
C GLY A 76 -1.91 -1.56 -5.99
N VAL A 77 -3.09 -2.11 -6.19
CA VAL A 77 -4.05 -1.68 -7.20
C VAL A 77 -5.37 -1.34 -6.51
N GLY A 78 -6.11 -0.41 -7.08
CA GLY A 78 -7.35 0.03 -6.45
C GLY A 78 -8.23 0.84 -7.38
N PHE A 79 -9.25 1.44 -6.80
CA PHE A 79 -10.19 2.31 -7.51
C PHE A 79 -10.38 3.61 -6.75
N LYS A 80 -10.46 4.71 -7.52
CA LYS A 80 -10.78 6.04 -7.03
C LYS A 80 -12.27 6.31 -7.19
N GLY A 81 -12.95 6.58 -6.07
CA GLY A 81 -14.28 7.17 -6.04
C GLY A 81 -14.20 8.71 -5.98
N GLU A 82 -15.32 9.37 -5.69
CA GLU A 82 -15.39 10.83 -5.59
C GLU A 82 -14.51 11.35 -4.44
N ASN A 83 -14.67 10.78 -3.25
CA ASN A 83 -14.02 11.22 -2.02
C ASN A 83 -13.18 10.14 -1.33
N ALA A 84 -12.92 9.03 -2.01
CA ALA A 84 -12.17 7.92 -1.43
C ALA A 84 -11.41 7.12 -2.49
N ILE A 85 -10.32 6.50 -2.06
CA ILE A 85 -9.60 5.49 -2.83
C ILE A 85 -9.56 4.22 -1.98
N ILE A 86 -9.87 3.09 -2.61
CA ILE A 86 -9.69 1.77 -2.00
C ILE A 86 -8.59 1.06 -2.77
N THR A 87 -7.58 0.58 -2.06
CA THR A 87 -6.42 -0.09 -2.64
C THR A 87 -6.18 -1.41 -1.93
N ALA A 88 -5.99 -2.47 -2.68
CA ALA A 88 -5.52 -3.76 -2.18
C ALA A 88 -4.16 -4.07 -2.79
N GLY A 89 -3.30 -4.73 -2.03
CA GLY A 89 -1.95 -4.99 -2.52
C GLY A 89 -1.11 -5.83 -1.58
N ILE A 90 0.16 -5.80 -1.83
CA ILE A 90 1.15 -6.52 -1.05
C ILE A 90 2.19 -5.57 -0.47
N ARG A 91 2.65 -5.90 0.71
CA ARG A 91 3.86 -5.38 1.32
C ARG A 91 4.92 -6.48 1.19
N PRO A 92 5.93 -6.35 0.30
CA PRO A 92 6.91 -7.41 0.08
C PRO A 92 7.75 -7.74 1.32
N TYR A 93 7.98 -6.71 2.18
CA TYR A 93 8.73 -6.89 3.42
C TYR A 93 8.16 -6.00 4.55
N PRO A 94 7.81 -6.62 5.69
CA PRO A 94 7.52 -8.05 5.85
C PRO A 94 6.34 -8.47 4.96
N SER A 95 6.28 -9.73 4.54
CA SER A 95 5.30 -10.20 3.55
C SER A 95 3.87 -10.17 4.10
N HIS A 96 3.13 -9.12 3.73
CA HIS A 96 1.72 -8.94 4.09
C HIS A 96 0.87 -8.64 2.86
N ALA A 97 -0.36 -9.15 2.84
CA ALA A 97 -1.41 -8.58 2.01
C ALA A 97 -2.07 -7.43 2.77
N TYR A 98 -2.46 -6.38 2.07
CA TYR A 98 -3.13 -5.24 2.70
C TYR A 98 -4.38 -4.81 1.95
N LEU A 99 -5.33 -4.26 2.71
CA LEU A 99 -6.45 -3.50 2.21
C LEU A 99 -6.38 -2.10 2.84
N GLN A 100 -6.41 -1.08 2.00
CA GLN A 100 -6.28 0.32 2.42
C GLN A 100 -7.45 1.15 1.91
N PHE A 101 -8.04 1.90 2.80
CA PHE A 101 -9.02 2.92 2.52
C PHE A 101 -8.38 4.29 2.73
N GLN A 102 -8.43 5.13 1.71
CA GLN A 102 -7.93 6.50 1.74
C GLN A 102 -9.10 7.46 1.56
N TRP A 103 -9.38 8.26 2.56
CA TRP A 103 -10.39 9.30 2.49
C TRP A 103 -9.76 10.61 2.01
N LEU A 104 -10.35 11.18 0.96
CA LEU A 104 -9.94 12.41 0.31
C LEU A 104 -10.91 13.52 0.73
N PRO A 105 -10.60 14.36 1.74
CA PRO A 105 -11.39 15.54 1.98
C PRO A 105 -11.30 16.49 0.77
N ASN A 106 -12.19 17.46 0.66
CA ASN A 106 -12.28 18.39 -0.47
C ASN A 106 -10.95 19.06 -0.86
N ASN A 107 -9.93 18.96 -0.04
CA ASN A 107 -8.59 19.43 -0.31
C ASN A 107 -7.74 18.28 -0.84
N LYS A 108 -7.42 18.29 -2.13
CA LYS A 108 -6.65 17.26 -2.84
C LYS A 108 -5.19 17.06 -2.34
N HIS A 109 -4.71 17.92 -1.44
CA HIS A 109 -3.34 17.87 -0.94
C HIS A 109 -3.16 16.92 0.23
N HIS A 110 -4.24 16.50 0.89
CA HIS A 110 -4.22 15.73 2.12
C HIS A 110 -5.24 14.60 2.07
N SER A 111 -4.91 13.49 2.71
CA SER A 111 -5.85 12.38 2.89
C SER A 111 -5.57 11.62 4.17
N PHE A 112 -6.63 11.03 4.73
CA PHE A 112 -6.56 10.12 5.85
C PHE A 112 -6.56 8.68 5.33
N ILE A 113 -5.78 7.83 5.97
CA ILE A 113 -5.60 6.45 5.57
C ILE A 113 -5.99 5.54 6.73
N PHE A 114 -6.68 4.46 6.36
CA PHE A 114 -6.95 3.32 7.22
C PHE A 114 -6.46 2.08 6.47
N SER A 115 -5.59 1.30 7.07
CA SER A 115 -5.07 0.09 6.44
C SER A 115 -5.18 -1.09 7.40
N PHE A 116 -5.60 -2.22 6.85
CA PHE A 116 -5.57 -3.51 7.49
C PHE A 116 -4.64 -4.42 6.69
N GLU A 117 -3.74 -5.09 7.38
CA GLU A 117 -2.73 -5.94 6.77
C GLU A 117 -2.71 -7.31 7.48
N GLU A 118 -2.55 -8.36 6.71
CA GLU A 118 -2.42 -9.74 7.20
C GLU A 118 -1.20 -10.41 6.59
N SER A 119 -0.46 -11.13 7.42
CA SER A 119 0.74 -11.85 7.01
C SER A 119 0.42 -12.89 5.95
N ALA A 120 1.25 -12.97 4.91
CA ALA A 120 1.14 -13.98 3.87
C ALA A 120 1.21 -15.42 4.44
N ASN A 121 1.96 -15.63 5.51
CA ASN A 121 2.06 -16.93 6.19
C ASN A 121 0.75 -17.31 6.89
N SER A 122 0.05 -16.33 7.49
CA SER A 122 -1.27 -16.55 8.07
C SER A 122 -2.29 -16.95 7.00
N ILE A 123 -2.25 -16.29 5.84
CA ILE A 123 -3.17 -16.55 4.73
C ILE A 123 -2.92 -17.93 4.09
N THR A 124 -1.67 -18.35 3.98
CA THR A 124 -1.29 -19.62 3.33
C THR A 124 -1.29 -20.82 4.28
N GLY A 125 -1.47 -20.60 5.58
CA GLY A 125 -1.41 -21.66 6.61
C GLY A 125 -0.01 -22.24 6.83
N ASN A 126 1.03 -21.65 6.27
CA ASN A 126 2.40 -22.09 6.41
C ASN A 126 3.08 -21.42 7.61
N TYR A 127 2.93 -22.01 8.77
CA TYR A 127 3.52 -21.51 10.03
C TYR A 127 5.00 -21.86 10.24
N ASN A 128 5.66 -22.54 9.28
CA ASN A 128 7.04 -23.01 9.41
C ASN A 128 8.10 -21.94 9.07
N TRP A 129 7.80 -20.65 9.33
CA TRP A 129 8.79 -19.61 9.16
C TRP A 129 9.65 -19.46 10.42
N GLU A 130 10.90 -19.92 10.37
CA GLU A 130 11.95 -19.65 11.38
C GLU A 130 12.55 -18.24 11.20
N GLY A 131 11.70 -17.22 11.01
CA GLY A 131 12.14 -15.82 10.95
C GLY A 131 12.22 -15.19 12.35
N PRO A 132 12.81 -13.99 12.47
CA PRO A 132 12.88 -13.31 13.76
C PRO A 132 11.46 -13.07 14.30
N SER A 133 11.28 -13.30 15.59
CA SER A 133 10.01 -13.29 16.36
C SER A 133 9.24 -11.95 16.41
N PHE A 134 9.62 -10.96 15.60
CA PHE A 134 8.99 -9.65 15.52
C PHE A 134 8.05 -9.47 14.32
N TYR A 135 7.71 -10.54 13.60
CA TYR A 135 6.75 -10.43 12.50
C TYR A 135 5.34 -10.36 13.01
N SER A 136 4.64 -9.30 12.63
CA SER A 136 3.22 -9.18 12.90
C SER A 136 2.42 -10.18 12.08
N VAL A 137 1.45 -10.80 12.71
CA VAL A 137 0.45 -11.63 12.02
C VAL A 137 -0.59 -10.74 11.37
N ARG A 138 -1.03 -9.71 12.11
CA ARG A 138 -2.01 -8.71 11.66
C ARG A 138 -1.59 -7.32 12.07
N LEU A 139 -1.89 -6.35 11.23
CA LEU A 139 -1.58 -4.95 11.48
C LEU A 139 -2.77 -4.09 11.09
N ALA A 140 -3.23 -3.25 12.00
CA ALA A 140 -4.19 -2.20 11.72
C ALA A 140 -3.53 -0.85 11.90
N THR A 141 -3.61 0.02 10.89
CA THR A 141 -2.99 1.34 10.93
C THR A 141 -3.96 2.44 10.56
N VAL A 142 -3.74 3.60 11.15
CA VAL A 142 -4.28 4.89 10.72
C VAL A 142 -3.13 5.76 10.26
N GLY A 143 -3.35 6.55 9.23
CA GLY A 143 -2.29 7.35 8.65
C GLY A 143 -2.77 8.63 8.01
N TYR A 144 -1.79 9.39 7.59
CA TYR A 144 -1.99 10.65 6.91
C TYR A 144 -1.04 10.75 5.71
N ARG A 145 -1.57 11.17 4.57
CA ARG A 145 -0.81 11.29 3.32
C ARG A 145 -0.85 12.72 2.83
N TRP A 146 0.32 13.26 2.51
CA TRP A 146 0.52 14.53 1.83
C TRP A 146 0.86 14.29 0.36
N ASN A 147 0.16 14.92 -0.53
CA ASN A 147 0.50 14.93 -1.94
C ASN A 147 1.48 16.08 -2.21
N LEU A 148 2.73 15.74 -2.52
CA LEU A 148 3.84 16.68 -2.70
C LEU A 148 3.81 17.42 -4.05
N GLY A 149 2.99 16.99 -4.96
CA GLY A 149 2.82 17.57 -6.29
C GLY A 149 2.17 16.60 -7.25
N SER A 150 1.33 17.12 -8.11
CA SER A 150 0.75 16.36 -9.22
C SER A 150 1.35 16.86 -10.53
N LYS A 151 1.90 15.95 -11.34
CA LYS A 151 2.08 16.22 -12.75
C LYS A 151 0.74 15.98 -13.42
N PHE A 152 -0.10 17.01 -13.44
CA PHE A 152 -1.24 16.99 -14.34
C PHE A 152 -0.71 17.07 -15.77
N GLY A 153 -1.19 16.18 -16.64
CA GLY A 153 -0.94 16.31 -18.05
C GLY A 153 -1.41 17.71 -18.49
N ARG A 154 -0.46 18.59 -18.76
CA ARG A 154 -0.76 19.79 -19.53
C ARG A 154 -1.18 19.31 -20.90
N LYS A 155 -2.45 19.47 -21.24
CA LYS A 155 -2.90 19.54 -22.62
C LYS A 155 -2.48 20.89 -23.19
#